data_a2772846d41d286e4358145f107e75f7
#
_entry.id   a2772846d41d286e4358145f107e75f7
#
_cell.length_a   1.000
_cell.length_b   1.000
_cell.length_c   1.000
_cell.angle_alpha   90.00
_cell.angle_beta   90.00
_cell.angle_gamma   90.00
#
_symmetry.space_group_name_H-M   'P 1'
#
loop_
_entity.id
_entity.type
_entity.pdbx_description
1 polymer ?
#
loop_
_entity_poly.entity_id
_entity_poly.type
_entity_poly.pdbx_seq_one_letter_code
_entity_poly.pdbx_strand_id
1 'polypeptide(L)'
;MTGAEAMVKCLEAEGINLVFGYPGVAIAPFYEGLYNSGIEHVLVRQEQNAGHAASGYARMSRKPAVCVVTSGPGATNLITALATAYADSIPLIAISGQVSSKLLGRDVFQEADMRGATRSFVKHSYLVKDPDDIPRVFKEAFYIASTGRKGPVLIDIPMDVQQADLRKQFSYPSEVIIRGYKPEIKINPIQLKRVINLLDQAEKPLICAGGGVILGNGEQVIREFCEKFNIPLVHTMMGMGVLPKKHPLNFGMLGNNGKPYANKAVGRADLLLVVGARIADRAIPKPEKLTRRAIIHIDIDTAEIGKNVGPTIPLVGDLSEIFAMMLDGDISRKEDSWIDELEEIKKNTVDTRVFSDRLVDPNLMVQKLSEKLDDDAVYVADVGQNQLWSADNYIMKEGRFMTTGGMGTMGYSIPAAIGAKLVSPEKQTVAVIGDGAFQMAMNELATMRNNNVDLRILLVRNRYLGLVREYQHKNYDSHYEGVRLSDWPDYGKIAEAYGLTYSECASNDELDEKLDWFLEGEGARILVCDVDSENNVK
;
A
#
# COMPACT_ATOMS: atom_id res chain seq x y z
N MET A 1 7.53 -37.66 4.34
CA MET A 1 7.41 -36.18 4.37
C MET A 1 5.95 -35.83 4.57
N THR A 2 5.65 -35.11 5.63
CA THR A 2 4.27 -34.66 5.91
C THR A 2 3.86 -33.51 5.00
N GLY A 3 2.55 -33.25 4.91
CA GLY A 3 2.05 -32.07 4.21
C GLY A 3 2.61 -30.76 4.79
N ALA A 4 2.77 -30.68 6.11
CA ALA A 4 3.37 -29.51 6.78
C ALA A 4 4.83 -29.29 6.37
N GLU A 5 5.64 -30.34 6.33
CA GLU A 5 7.02 -30.26 5.82
C GLU A 5 7.05 -29.88 4.33
N ALA A 6 6.10 -30.35 3.53
CA ALA A 6 5.99 -29.98 2.13
C ALA A 6 5.62 -28.50 1.96
N MET A 7 4.73 -27.95 2.82
CA MET A 7 4.41 -26.51 2.82
C MET A 7 5.68 -25.66 3.03
N VAL A 8 6.48 -26.01 4.04
CA VAL A 8 7.73 -25.30 4.34
C VAL A 8 8.71 -25.40 3.18
N LYS A 9 8.88 -26.60 2.59
CA LYS A 9 9.72 -26.80 1.40
C LYS A 9 9.27 -25.97 0.19
N CYS A 10 7.96 -25.79 0.01
CA CYS A 10 7.43 -24.90 -1.04
C CYS A 10 7.81 -23.44 -0.79
N LEU A 11 7.73 -22.97 0.47
CA LEU A 11 8.15 -21.60 0.83
C LEU A 11 9.65 -21.39 0.61
N GLU A 12 10.48 -22.36 1.01
CA GLU A 12 11.93 -22.34 0.74
C GLU A 12 12.23 -22.27 -0.77
N ALA A 13 11.48 -23.05 -1.58
CA ALA A 13 11.64 -23.08 -3.04
C ALA A 13 11.23 -21.75 -3.72
N GLU A 14 10.33 -20.97 -3.12
CA GLU A 14 9.97 -19.61 -3.55
C GLU A 14 10.89 -18.52 -2.95
N GLY A 15 11.91 -18.92 -2.18
CA GLY A 15 12.88 -18.00 -1.58
C GLY A 15 12.30 -17.18 -0.43
N ILE A 16 11.29 -17.70 0.25
CA ILE A 16 10.71 -17.07 1.45
C ILE A 16 11.62 -17.39 2.64
N ASN A 17 12.10 -16.35 3.28
CA ASN A 17 12.95 -16.44 4.46
C ASN A 17 12.28 -15.90 5.73
N LEU A 18 11.09 -15.32 5.62
CA LEU A 18 10.34 -14.76 6.74
C LEU A 18 8.83 -14.89 6.50
N VAL A 19 8.10 -15.27 7.54
CA VAL A 19 6.63 -15.30 7.56
C VAL A 19 6.09 -14.55 8.77
N PHE A 20 4.95 -13.86 8.60
CA PHE A 20 4.21 -13.22 9.68
C PHE A 20 3.05 -14.11 10.09
N GLY A 21 2.76 -14.26 11.38
CA GLY A 21 1.63 -15.09 11.72
C GLY A 21 1.25 -15.11 13.18
N TYR A 22 0.14 -15.80 13.43
CA TYR A 22 -0.34 -16.11 14.78
C TYR A 22 -0.74 -17.58 14.83
N PRO A 23 -0.08 -18.40 15.67
CA PRO A 23 -0.32 -19.84 15.73
C PRO A 23 -1.66 -20.19 16.37
N GLY A 24 -2.14 -21.38 16.06
CA GLY A 24 -3.28 -22.02 16.70
C GLY A 24 -3.32 -23.50 16.31
N VAL A 25 -4.22 -24.27 16.90
CA VAL A 25 -4.22 -25.74 16.78
C VAL A 25 -4.32 -26.21 15.32
N ALA A 26 -5.18 -25.60 14.52
CA ALA A 26 -5.41 -26.06 13.15
C ALA A 26 -4.25 -25.77 12.17
N ILE A 27 -3.23 -24.99 12.60
CA ILE A 27 -2.02 -24.71 11.83
C ILE A 27 -0.74 -25.16 12.56
N ALA A 28 -0.86 -25.78 13.75
CA ALA A 28 0.26 -26.26 14.53
C ALA A 28 1.21 -27.21 13.77
N PRO A 29 0.74 -28.11 12.90
CA PRO A 29 1.65 -28.94 12.12
C PRO A 29 2.59 -28.14 11.22
N PHE A 30 2.13 -27.04 10.61
CA PHE A 30 2.99 -26.15 9.84
C PHE A 30 4.09 -25.53 10.72
N TYR A 31 3.76 -25.09 11.93
CA TYR A 31 4.74 -24.52 12.86
C TYR A 31 5.77 -25.54 13.33
N GLU A 32 5.41 -26.81 13.45
CA GLU A 32 6.34 -27.92 13.70
C GLU A 32 7.32 -28.08 12.53
N GLY A 33 6.83 -28.06 11.30
CA GLY A 33 7.69 -28.07 10.10
C GLY A 33 8.60 -26.85 10.02
N LEU A 34 8.10 -25.68 10.41
CA LEU A 34 8.82 -24.41 10.40
C LEU A 34 9.99 -24.42 11.41
N TYR A 35 9.84 -25.07 12.56
CA TYR A 35 10.85 -25.11 13.64
C TYR A 35 12.21 -25.62 13.15
N ASN A 36 12.22 -26.57 12.21
CA ASN A 36 13.44 -27.16 11.66
C ASN A 36 13.89 -26.50 10.34
N SER A 37 13.28 -25.39 9.93
CA SER A 37 13.60 -24.68 8.71
C SER A 37 14.49 -23.46 8.95
N GLY A 38 15.02 -22.87 7.89
CA GLY A 38 15.71 -21.58 7.95
C GLY A 38 14.78 -20.37 7.81
N ILE A 39 13.44 -20.56 7.83
CA ILE A 39 12.47 -19.48 7.68
C ILE A 39 12.19 -18.85 9.04
N GLU A 40 12.39 -17.55 9.17
CA GLU A 40 12.07 -16.80 10.36
C GLU A 40 10.55 -16.60 10.52
N HIS A 41 10.08 -16.60 11.77
CA HIS A 41 8.69 -16.31 12.09
C HIS A 41 8.57 -15.06 12.96
N VAL A 42 7.78 -14.10 12.51
CA VAL A 42 7.41 -12.91 13.27
C VAL A 42 6.02 -13.11 13.87
N LEU A 43 5.99 -13.33 15.18
CA LEU A 43 4.75 -13.45 15.93
C LEU A 43 4.10 -12.08 16.11
N VAL A 44 3.03 -11.83 15.38
CA VAL A 44 2.17 -10.64 15.53
C VAL A 44 1.27 -10.77 16.78
N ARG A 45 0.51 -9.73 17.11
CA ARG A 45 -0.43 -9.74 18.23
C ARG A 45 -1.90 -9.79 17.80
N GLN A 46 -2.13 -9.68 16.51
CA GLN A 46 -3.44 -9.86 15.88
C GLN A 46 -3.25 -10.31 14.42
N GLU A 47 -4.07 -11.21 13.94
CA GLU A 47 -3.94 -11.82 12.61
C GLU A 47 -4.08 -10.81 11.48
N GLN A 48 -4.97 -9.82 11.61
CA GLN A 48 -5.07 -8.71 10.66
C GLN A 48 -3.70 -8.04 10.46
N ASN A 49 -2.95 -7.84 11.53
CA ASN A 49 -1.65 -7.19 11.50
C ASN A 49 -0.58 -8.09 10.87
N ALA A 50 -0.73 -9.43 10.85
CA ALA A 50 0.11 -10.31 10.05
C ALA A 50 0.01 -9.97 8.55
N GLY A 51 -1.21 -9.78 8.06
CA GLY A 51 -1.43 -9.38 6.67
C GLY A 51 -0.94 -7.96 6.37
N HIS A 52 -1.06 -7.01 7.31
CA HIS A 52 -0.54 -5.65 7.14
C HIS A 52 0.98 -5.60 7.18
N ALA A 53 1.64 -6.36 8.07
CA ALA A 53 3.09 -6.49 8.10
C ALA A 53 3.62 -7.14 6.81
N ALA A 54 2.98 -8.24 6.38
CA ALA A 54 3.29 -8.85 5.08
C ALA A 54 3.06 -7.88 3.91
N SER A 55 2.05 -7.00 3.97
CA SER A 55 1.84 -5.95 2.96
C SER A 55 3.00 -4.95 2.91
N GLY A 56 3.46 -4.46 4.07
CA GLY A 56 4.63 -3.57 4.15
C GLY A 56 5.90 -4.24 3.62
N TYR A 57 6.11 -5.51 4.01
CA TYR A 57 7.22 -6.34 3.51
C TYR A 57 7.17 -6.50 1.98
N ALA A 58 5.99 -6.85 1.42
CA ALA A 58 5.83 -7.04 -0.03
C ALA A 58 6.05 -5.75 -0.83
N ARG A 59 5.59 -4.60 -0.31
CA ARG A 59 5.79 -3.29 -0.94
C ARG A 59 7.27 -2.90 -0.96
N MET A 60 8.01 -3.27 0.06
CA MET A 60 9.43 -2.93 0.18
C MET A 60 10.32 -3.91 -0.59
N SER A 61 10.10 -5.21 -0.42
CA SER A 61 10.86 -6.27 -1.12
C SER A 61 10.50 -6.39 -2.61
N ARG A 62 9.34 -5.86 -3.03
CA ARG A 62 8.74 -6.03 -4.38
C ARG A 62 8.44 -7.48 -4.75
N LYS A 63 8.38 -8.38 -3.76
CA LYS A 63 8.09 -9.81 -3.88
C LYS A 63 6.83 -10.17 -3.10
N PRO A 64 6.17 -11.30 -3.39
CA PRO A 64 5.11 -11.81 -2.53
C PRO A 64 5.59 -12.03 -1.10
N ALA A 65 4.78 -11.64 -0.13
CA ALA A 65 5.02 -11.93 1.29
C ALA A 65 3.98 -12.91 1.83
N VAL A 66 4.30 -13.58 2.92
CA VAL A 66 3.52 -14.68 3.47
C VAL A 66 3.00 -14.34 4.86
N CYS A 67 1.70 -14.57 5.08
CA CYS A 67 1.11 -14.56 6.42
C CYS A 67 0.40 -15.89 6.70
N VAL A 68 0.52 -16.37 7.95
CA VAL A 68 0.06 -17.71 8.37
C VAL A 68 -0.77 -17.59 9.63
N VAL A 69 -2.00 -18.13 9.60
CA VAL A 69 -2.96 -18.04 10.71
C VAL A 69 -3.70 -19.36 10.90
N THR A 70 -4.33 -19.52 12.06
CA THR A 70 -5.18 -20.69 12.35
C THR A 70 -6.58 -20.54 11.75
N SER A 71 -7.43 -21.56 11.92
CA SER A 71 -8.84 -21.57 11.49
C SER A 71 -9.73 -20.65 12.32
N GLY A 72 -11.00 -20.57 11.94
CA GLY A 72 -12.04 -19.85 12.68
C GLY A 72 -11.71 -18.37 12.83
N PRO A 73 -11.67 -17.85 14.08
CA PRO A 73 -11.43 -16.41 14.31
C PRO A 73 -10.06 -15.96 13.82
N GLY A 74 -9.03 -16.80 13.83
CA GLY A 74 -7.72 -16.46 13.29
C GLY A 74 -7.75 -16.16 11.81
N ALA A 75 -8.41 -17.02 11.04
CA ALA A 75 -8.58 -16.84 9.60
C ALA A 75 -9.52 -15.65 9.27
N THR A 76 -10.65 -15.52 9.99
CA THR A 76 -11.61 -14.44 9.73
C THR A 76 -11.04 -13.06 10.08
N ASN A 77 -10.19 -12.93 11.10
CA ASN A 77 -9.48 -11.68 11.40
C ASN A 77 -8.56 -11.22 10.26
N LEU A 78 -8.13 -12.12 9.37
CA LEU A 78 -7.27 -11.77 8.25
C LEU A 78 -8.02 -11.09 7.08
N ILE A 79 -9.36 -11.20 7.03
CA ILE A 79 -10.16 -10.74 5.88
C ILE A 79 -9.94 -9.25 5.58
N THR A 80 -9.89 -8.39 6.58
CA THR A 80 -9.64 -6.96 6.39
C THR A 80 -8.28 -6.71 5.71
N ALA A 81 -7.25 -7.42 6.12
CA ALA A 81 -5.92 -7.27 5.51
C ALA A 81 -5.89 -7.79 4.07
N LEU A 82 -6.59 -8.90 3.78
CA LEU A 82 -6.74 -9.41 2.41
C LEU A 82 -7.49 -8.40 1.52
N ALA A 83 -8.60 -7.84 2.01
CA ALA A 83 -9.36 -6.82 1.29
C ALA A 83 -8.50 -5.57 1.02
N THR A 84 -7.70 -5.14 1.99
CA THR A 84 -6.75 -4.03 1.86
C THR A 84 -5.69 -4.33 0.79
N ALA A 85 -5.06 -5.49 0.86
CA ALA A 85 -4.07 -5.92 -0.12
C ALA A 85 -4.66 -6.07 -1.54
N TYR A 86 -5.87 -6.60 -1.67
CA TYR A 86 -6.57 -6.72 -2.94
C TYR A 86 -6.87 -5.34 -3.55
N ALA A 87 -7.41 -4.43 -2.75
CA ALA A 87 -7.74 -3.08 -3.20
C ALA A 87 -6.49 -2.30 -3.66
N ASP A 88 -5.35 -2.52 -3.03
CA ASP A 88 -4.08 -1.87 -3.35
C ASP A 88 -3.16 -2.71 -4.27
N SER A 89 -3.64 -3.88 -4.73
CA SER A 89 -2.91 -4.77 -5.64
C SER A 89 -1.57 -5.29 -5.07
N ILE A 90 -1.53 -5.62 -3.77
CA ILE A 90 -0.32 -6.10 -3.10
C ILE A 90 -0.26 -7.63 -3.14
N PRO A 91 0.85 -8.23 -3.63
CA PRO A 91 0.99 -9.67 -3.69
C PRO A 91 1.20 -10.27 -2.29
N LEU A 92 0.19 -10.99 -1.79
CA LEU A 92 0.26 -11.72 -0.53
C LEU A 92 -0.11 -13.18 -0.73
N ILE A 93 0.56 -14.06 -0.01
CA ILE A 93 0.16 -15.45 0.17
C ILE A 93 -0.35 -15.58 1.61
N ALA A 94 -1.64 -15.75 1.75
CA ALA A 94 -2.28 -16.00 3.03
C ALA A 94 -2.49 -17.51 3.20
N ILE A 95 -1.96 -18.07 4.26
CA ILE A 95 -2.11 -19.49 4.59
C ILE A 95 -2.98 -19.57 5.85
N SER A 96 -4.12 -20.22 5.74
CA SER A 96 -4.98 -20.52 6.89
C SER A 96 -5.00 -22.03 7.18
N GLY A 97 -4.87 -22.37 8.46
CA GLY A 97 -5.24 -23.71 8.90
C GLY A 97 -6.74 -23.88 8.83
N GLN A 98 -7.21 -25.12 8.65
CA GLN A 98 -8.62 -25.46 8.62
C GLN A 98 -8.89 -26.69 9.49
N VAL A 99 -10.11 -26.87 9.93
CA VAL A 99 -10.54 -28.11 10.61
C VAL A 99 -10.32 -29.31 9.70
N SER A 100 -10.27 -30.53 10.27
CA SER A 100 -10.06 -31.74 9.48
C SER A 100 -11.02 -31.81 8.29
N SER A 101 -10.51 -32.22 7.13
CA SER A 101 -11.27 -32.33 5.86
C SER A 101 -12.55 -33.16 5.98
N LYS A 102 -12.55 -34.14 6.89
CA LYS A 102 -13.70 -35.02 7.17
C LYS A 102 -14.83 -34.34 7.96
N LEU A 103 -14.51 -33.19 8.58
CA LEU A 103 -15.44 -32.43 9.42
C LEU A 103 -16.01 -31.20 8.72
N LEU A 104 -15.50 -30.84 7.54
CA LEU A 104 -15.98 -29.69 6.78
C LEU A 104 -17.48 -29.79 6.46
N GLY A 105 -18.18 -28.66 6.66
CA GLY A 105 -19.63 -28.56 6.46
C GLY A 105 -20.47 -29.18 7.58
N ARG A 106 -19.90 -29.37 8.77
CA ARG A 106 -20.59 -29.96 9.93
C ARG A 106 -20.72 -29.00 11.11
N ASP A 107 -20.42 -27.70 10.91
CA ASP A 107 -20.48 -26.65 11.95
C ASP A 107 -19.65 -26.99 13.21
N VAL A 108 -18.47 -27.58 12.99
CA VAL A 108 -17.57 -27.93 14.10
C VAL A 108 -16.82 -26.73 14.65
N PHE A 109 -16.27 -26.87 15.84
CA PHE A 109 -15.52 -25.80 16.51
C PHE A 109 -14.44 -25.18 15.61
N GLN A 110 -14.47 -23.87 15.47
CA GLN A 110 -13.56 -23.05 14.64
C GLN A 110 -13.58 -23.38 13.14
N GLU A 111 -14.63 -24.01 12.63
CA GLU A 111 -14.85 -24.08 11.19
C GLU A 111 -15.24 -22.71 10.63
N ALA A 112 -14.64 -22.31 9.52
CA ALA A 112 -15.03 -21.12 8.78
C ALA A 112 -14.83 -21.36 7.27
N ASP A 113 -15.84 -21.03 6.46
CA ASP A 113 -15.70 -21.06 4.99
C ASP A 113 -14.89 -19.85 4.50
N MET A 114 -13.58 -19.97 4.61
CA MET A 114 -12.67 -18.90 4.19
C MET A 114 -12.67 -18.67 2.69
N ARG A 115 -12.93 -19.69 1.87
CA ARG A 115 -13.06 -19.51 0.41
C ARG A 115 -14.28 -18.66 0.05
N GLY A 116 -15.41 -18.93 0.68
CA GLY A 116 -16.63 -18.13 0.49
C GLY A 116 -16.44 -16.70 1.01
N ALA A 117 -15.91 -16.55 2.22
CA ALA A 117 -15.73 -15.25 2.87
C ALA A 117 -14.73 -14.34 2.14
N THR A 118 -13.68 -14.89 1.54
CA THR A 118 -12.63 -14.10 0.88
C THR A 118 -12.80 -13.94 -0.63
N ARG A 119 -13.78 -14.59 -1.24
CA ARG A 119 -13.96 -14.65 -2.70
C ARG A 119 -13.86 -13.28 -3.42
N SER A 120 -14.35 -12.21 -2.79
CA SER A 120 -14.33 -10.86 -3.36
C SER A 120 -13.04 -10.08 -3.07
N PHE A 121 -12.15 -10.63 -2.24
CA PHE A 121 -10.98 -9.94 -1.71
C PHE A 121 -9.66 -10.64 -2.00
N VAL A 122 -9.68 -11.69 -2.83
CA VAL A 122 -8.47 -12.39 -3.28
C VAL A 122 -8.52 -12.64 -4.78
N LYS A 123 -7.36 -12.78 -5.40
CA LYS A 123 -7.28 -13.19 -6.81
C LYS A 123 -7.72 -14.64 -7.00
N HIS A 124 -7.37 -15.48 -6.05
CA HIS A 124 -7.76 -16.88 -6.01
C HIS A 124 -7.74 -17.42 -4.57
N SER A 125 -8.49 -18.49 -4.32
CA SER A 125 -8.49 -19.20 -3.05
C SER A 125 -8.50 -20.70 -3.28
N TYR A 126 -7.61 -21.40 -2.58
CA TYR A 126 -7.51 -22.86 -2.58
C TYR A 126 -8.04 -23.44 -1.27
N LEU A 127 -8.72 -24.56 -1.34
CA LEU A 127 -8.93 -25.49 -0.22
C LEU A 127 -8.21 -26.79 -0.59
N VAL A 128 -7.08 -27.05 0.05
CA VAL A 128 -6.22 -28.18 -0.25
C VAL A 128 -6.73 -29.42 0.48
N LYS A 129 -7.15 -30.45 -0.26
CA LYS A 129 -7.71 -31.68 0.32
C LYS A 129 -6.79 -32.89 0.17
N ASP A 130 -5.72 -32.78 -0.57
CA ASP A 130 -4.75 -33.82 -0.82
C ASP A 130 -3.34 -33.31 -0.57
N PRO A 131 -2.53 -33.95 0.29
CA PRO A 131 -1.16 -33.51 0.56
C PRO A 131 -0.29 -33.51 -0.71
N ASP A 132 -0.53 -34.40 -1.68
CA ASP A 132 0.20 -34.43 -2.95
C ASP A 132 -0.07 -33.22 -3.85
N ASP A 133 -1.12 -32.43 -3.59
CA ASP A 133 -1.42 -31.20 -4.31
C ASP A 133 -0.67 -29.96 -3.78
N ILE A 134 -0.09 -30.04 -2.57
CA ILE A 134 0.56 -28.90 -1.91
C ILE A 134 1.62 -28.23 -2.81
N PRO A 135 2.56 -28.94 -3.41
CA PRO A 135 3.60 -28.30 -4.24
C PRO A 135 3.01 -27.52 -5.43
N ARG A 136 2.02 -28.12 -6.10
CA ARG A 136 1.33 -27.49 -7.22
C ARG A 136 0.56 -26.24 -6.79
N VAL A 137 -0.23 -26.34 -5.71
CA VAL A 137 -1.05 -25.23 -5.20
C VAL A 137 -0.18 -24.06 -4.77
N PHE A 138 0.92 -24.30 -4.07
CA PHE A 138 1.84 -23.23 -3.68
C PHE A 138 2.45 -22.56 -4.91
N LYS A 139 2.93 -23.32 -5.89
CA LYS A 139 3.49 -22.77 -7.12
C LYS A 139 2.47 -21.90 -7.86
N GLU A 140 1.25 -22.38 -8.04
CA GLU A 140 0.16 -21.64 -8.66
C GLU A 140 -0.19 -20.37 -7.86
N ALA A 141 -0.24 -20.45 -6.52
CA ALA A 141 -0.57 -19.32 -5.66
C ALA A 141 0.45 -18.16 -5.79
N PHE A 142 1.75 -18.47 -5.73
CA PHE A 142 2.81 -17.48 -5.92
C PHE A 142 2.77 -16.87 -7.33
N TYR A 143 2.56 -17.69 -8.35
CA TYR A 143 2.42 -17.23 -9.72
C TYR A 143 1.20 -16.29 -9.89
N ILE A 144 0.03 -16.66 -9.37
CA ILE A 144 -1.18 -15.84 -9.45
C ILE A 144 -0.98 -14.51 -8.69
N ALA A 145 -0.38 -14.56 -7.49
CA ALA A 145 -0.20 -13.37 -6.68
C ALA A 145 0.71 -12.33 -7.34
N SER A 146 1.75 -12.78 -8.06
CA SER A 146 2.82 -11.93 -8.60
C SER A 146 2.64 -11.51 -10.06
N THR A 147 1.77 -12.15 -10.83
CA THR A 147 1.61 -11.90 -12.27
C THR A 147 0.33 -11.14 -12.62
N GLY A 148 0.31 -10.46 -13.77
CA GLY A 148 -0.75 -9.56 -14.16
C GLY A 148 -0.94 -8.45 -13.12
N ARG A 149 -2.18 -8.04 -12.84
CA ARG A 149 -2.46 -7.21 -11.66
C ARG A 149 -2.16 -8.03 -10.41
N LYS A 150 -1.17 -7.60 -9.62
CA LYS A 150 -0.77 -8.29 -8.39
C LYS A 150 -1.89 -8.28 -7.36
N GLY A 151 -1.86 -9.22 -6.40
CA GLY A 151 -2.88 -9.26 -5.35
C GLY A 151 -2.79 -10.52 -4.49
N PRO A 152 -3.59 -10.61 -3.42
CA PRO A 152 -3.53 -11.71 -2.47
C PRO A 152 -4.12 -13.01 -3.03
N VAL A 153 -3.57 -14.13 -2.57
CA VAL A 153 -4.09 -15.49 -2.76
C VAL A 153 -4.21 -16.17 -1.41
N LEU A 154 -5.32 -16.86 -1.18
CA LEU A 154 -5.55 -17.65 0.03
C LEU A 154 -5.28 -19.13 -0.24
N ILE A 155 -4.56 -19.78 0.67
CA ILE A 155 -4.38 -21.24 0.72
C ILE A 155 -4.94 -21.74 2.06
N ASP A 156 -6.07 -22.38 2.04
CA ASP A 156 -6.75 -22.94 3.20
C ASP A 156 -6.47 -24.44 3.29
N ILE A 157 -5.83 -24.91 4.38
CA ILE A 157 -5.30 -26.27 4.46
C ILE A 157 -5.79 -26.97 5.72
N PRO A 158 -6.63 -28.02 5.58
CA PRO A 158 -7.10 -28.83 6.70
C PRO A 158 -5.95 -29.48 7.48
N MET A 159 -6.13 -29.57 8.81
CA MET A 159 -5.11 -30.08 9.72
C MET A 159 -4.69 -31.53 9.39
N ASP A 160 -5.63 -32.39 9.00
CA ASP A 160 -5.35 -33.78 8.60
C ASP A 160 -4.53 -33.87 7.30
N VAL A 161 -4.68 -32.90 6.40
CA VAL A 161 -3.85 -32.79 5.17
C VAL A 161 -2.42 -32.34 5.52
N GLN A 162 -2.25 -31.43 6.48
CA GLN A 162 -0.95 -31.02 6.97
C GLN A 162 -0.20 -32.17 7.64
N GLN A 163 -0.91 -33.03 8.37
CA GLN A 163 -0.37 -34.17 9.11
C GLN A 163 -0.10 -35.42 8.25
N ALA A 164 -0.81 -35.54 7.14
CA ALA A 164 -0.68 -36.72 6.28
C ALA A 164 0.63 -36.73 5.51
N ASP A 165 1.22 -37.90 5.33
CA ASP A 165 2.38 -38.07 4.45
C ASP A 165 2.01 -37.90 2.98
N LEU A 166 2.89 -37.28 2.21
CA LEU A 166 2.82 -37.32 0.76
C LEU A 166 2.98 -38.79 0.28
N ARG A 167 2.12 -39.17 -0.64
CA ARG A 167 2.18 -40.51 -1.26
C ARG A 167 3.20 -40.57 -2.41
N LYS A 168 3.51 -39.37 -2.96
CA LYS A 168 4.53 -39.18 -4.03
C LYS A 168 5.78 -38.56 -3.46
N GLN A 169 6.91 -38.77 -4.13
CA GLN A 169 8.12 -38.03 -3.83
C GLN A 169 7.88 -36.53 -4.03
N PHE A 170 8.31 -35.72 -3.07
CA PHE A 170 8.19 -34.26 -3.18
C PHE A 170 8.95 -33.77 -4.43
N SER A 171 8.26 -32.97 -5.23
CA SER A 171 8.81 -32.27 -6.37
C SER A 171 8.12 -30.93 -6.52
N TYR A 172 8.87 -29.83 -6.47
CA TYR A 172 8.32 -28.51 -6.67
C TYR A 172 8.28 -28.17 -8.16
N PRO A 173 7.12 -27.79 -8.74
CA PRO A 173 7.01 -27.54 -10.17
C PRO A 173 7.89 -26.36 -10.62
N SER A 174 8.57 -26.51 -11.75
CA SER A 174 9.32 -25.41 -12.41
C SER A 174 8.41 -24.47 -13.21
N GLU A 175 7.29 -25.00 -13.72
CA GLU A 175 6.34 -24.27 -14.57
C GLU A 175 4.93 -24.29 -14.00
N VAL A 176 4.14 -23.29 -14.37
CA VAL A 176 2.73 -23.16 -13.99
C VAL A 176 1.86 -23.23 -15.24
N ILE A 177 0.90 -24.15 -15.26
CA ILE A 177 -0.07 -24.26 -16.34
C ILE A 177 -1.49 -24.17 -15.73
N ILE A 178 -2.08 -22.99 -15.78
CA ILE A 178 -3.46 -22.75 -15.32
C ILE A 178 -4.34 -22.48 -16.52
N ARG A 179 -5.33 -23.35 -16.73
CA ARG A 179 -6.29 -23.18 -17.81
C ARG A 179 -7.06 -21.86 -17.64
N GLY A 180 -6.98 -20.99 -18.65
CA GLY A 180 -7.71 -19.71 -18.67
C GLY A 180 -7.04 -18.55 -17.93
N TYR A 181 -5.92 -18.75 -17.22
CA TYR A 181 -5.12 -17.68 -16.66
C TYR A 181 -3.89 -17.43 -17.54
N LYS A 182 -3.89 -16.30 -18.25
CA LYS A 182 -2.82 -15.87 -19.16
C LYS A 182 -2.44 -14.43 -18.82
N PRO A 183 -1.58 -14.21 -17.85
CA PRO A 183 -1.22 -12.87 -17.37
C PRO A 183 -0.31 -12.10 -18.32
N GLU A 184 0.39 -12.79 -19.22
CA GLU A 184 1.25 -12.17 -20.22
C GLU A 184 0.38 -11.62 -21.35
N ILE A 185 0.35 -10.31 -21.46
CA ILE A 185 -0.40 -9.60 -22.50
C ILE A 185 0.61 -9.00 -23.47
N LYS A 186 0.58 -9.45 -24.71
CA LYS A 186 1.41 -8.84 -25.76
C LYS A 186 0.88 -7.46 -26.10
N ILE A 187 1.77 -6.47 -26.10
CA ILE A 187 1.46 -5.10 -26.46
C ILE A 187 0.99 -5.07 -27.92
N ASN A 188 -0.16 -4.44 -28.17
CA ASN A 188 -0.70 -4.30 -29.52
C ASN A 188 0.09 -3.23 -30.28
N PRO A 189 0.83 -3.59 -31.34
CA PRO A 189 1.70 -2.66 -32.06
C PRO A 189 0.92 -1.55 -32.80
N ILE A 190 -0.32 -1.82 -33.22
CA ILE A 190 -1.17 -0.83 -33.88
C ILE A 190 -1.61 0.23 -32.87
N GLN A 191 -2.01 -0.19 -31.67
CA GLN A 191 -2.38 0.74 -30.60
C GLN A 191 -1.17 1.53 -30.12
N LEU A 192 -0.03 0.91 -29.96
CA LEU A 192 1.21 1.60 -29.58
C LEU A 192 1.56 2.69 -30.61
N LYS A 193 1.56 2.38 -31.90
CA LYS A 193 1.81 3.37 -32.95
C LYS A 193 0.79 4.52 -32.92
N ARG A 194 -0.48 4.21 -32.64
CA ARG A 194 -1.52 5.25 -32.47
C ARG A 194 -1.23 6.14 -31.27
N VAL A 195 -0.79 5.57 -30.15
CA VAL A 195 -0.42 6.32 -28.94
C VAL A 195 0.77 7.23 -29.21
N ILE A 196 1.82 6.74 -29.86
CA ILE A 196 3.00 7.53 -30.26
C ILE A 196 2.58 8.71 -31.14
N ASN A 197 1.76 8.50 -32.16
CA ASN A 197 1.29 9.58 -33.03
C ASN A 197 0.46 10.64 -32.28
N LEU A 198 -0.38 10.22 -31.34
CA LEU A 198 -1.18 11.16 -30.53
C LEU A 198 -0.30 11.97 -29.57
N LEU A 199 0.71 11.34 -28.99
CA LEU A 199 1.69 12.02 -28.16
C LEU A 199 2.50 13.04 -28.96
N ASP A 200 2.92 12.67 -30.18
CA ASP A 200 3.65 13.58 -31.04
C ASP A 200 2.81 14.80 -31.44
N GLN A 201 1.51 14.63 -31.71
CA GLN A 201 0.59 15.71 -32.08
C GLN A 201 0.10 16.58 -30.91
N ALA A 202 0.15 16.07 -29.67
CA ALA A 202 -0.35 16.78 -28.51
C ALA A 202 0.53 17.99 -28.18
N GLU A 203 -0.09 19.14 -27.90
CA GLU A 203 0.59 20.36 -27.47
C GLU A 203 0.73 20.44 -25.94
N LYS A 204 -0.25 19.89 -25.22
CA LYS A 204 -0.36 19.94 -23.75
C LYS A 204 -0.58 18.54 -23.13
N PRO A 205 0.31 17.56 -23.41
CA PRO A 205 0.17 16.24 -22.83
C PRO A 205 0.45 16.28 -21.34
N LEU A 206 -0.26 15.43 -20.57
CA LEU A 206 -0.08 15.29 -19.12
C LEU A 206 -0.15 13.83 -18.71
N ILE A 207 0.82 13.35 -17.92
CA ILE A 207 0.79 12.02 -17.32
C ILE A 207 0.06 12.07 -15.98
N CYS A 208 -0.87 11.13 -15.77
CA CYS A 208 -1.50 10.83 -14.49
C CYS A 208 -1.01 9.47 -14.00
N ALA A 209 0.00 9.47 -13.12
CA ALA A 209 0.62 8.26 -12.60
C ALA A 209 -0.12 7.72 -11.36
N GLY A 210 -0.39 6.43 -11.35
CA GLY A 210 -0.97 5.72 -10.21
C GLY A 210 -0.01 4.75 -9.54
N GLY A 211 -0.52 4.01 -8.54
CA GLY A 211 0.24 3.00 -7.80
C GLY A 211 0.75 1.85 -8.66
N GLY A 212 0.13 1.60 -9.82
CA GLY A 212 0.58 0.60 -10.78
C GLY A 212 1.98 0.86 -11.33
N VAL A 213 2.42 2.12 -11.40
CA VAL A 213 3.79 2.47 -11.79
C VAL A 213 4.80 1.91 -10.79
N ILE A 214 4.56 2.14 -9.49
CA ILE A 214 5.44 1.67 -8.41
C ILE A 214 5.42 0.12 -8.31
N LEU A 215 4.23 -0.48 -8.41
CA LEU A 215 4.08 -1.94 -8.37
C LEU A 215 4.69 -2.65 -9.58
N GLY A 216 4.72 -1.97 -10.73
CA GLY A 216 5.36 -2.44 -11.96
C GLY A 216 6.84 -2.10 -12.08
N ASN A 217 7.46 -1.48 -11.05
CA ASN A 217 8.86 -1.01 -11.06
C ASN A 217 9.17 -0.03 -12.21
N GLY A 218 8.19 0.80 -12.55
CA GLY A 218 8.28 1.70 -13.72
C GLY A 218 8.74 3.12 -13.41
N GLU A 219 9.16 3.42 -12.18
CA GLU A 219 9.50 4.78 -11.77
C GLU A 219 10.60 5.37 -12.65
N GLN A 220 11.66 4.58 -12.89
CA GLN A 220 12.82 5.03 -13.67
C GLN A 220 12.45 5.31 -15.14
N VAL A 221 11.77 4.39 -15.80
CA VAL A 221 11.39 4.54 -17.22
C VAL A 221 10.40 5.68 -17.43
N ILE A 222 9.50 5.93 -16.46
CA ILE A 222 8.59 7.09 -16.50
C ILE A 222 9.37 8.39 -16.33
N ARG A 223 10.36 8.45 -15.43
CA ARG A 223 11.24 9.60 -15.24
C ARG A 223 11.96 9.93 -16.55
N GLU A 224 12.63 8.95 -17.15
CA GLU A 224 13.34 9.09 -18.43
C GLU A 224 12.41 9.58 -19.54
N PHE A 225 11.18 9.06 -19.59
CA PHE A 225 10.18 9.47 -20.57
C PHE A 225 9.75 10.94 -20.37
N CYS A 226 9.44 11.34 -19.12
CA CYS A 226 9.10 12.71 -18.78
C CYS A 226 10.22 13.69 -19.18
N GLU A 227 11.47 13.38 -18.82
CA GLU A 227 12.63 14.23 -19.09
C GLU A 227 12.95 14.32 -20.58
N LYS A 228 12.96 13.18 -21.30
CA LYS A 228 13.27 13.13 -22.74
C LYS A 228 12.30 13.97 -23.55
N PHE A 229 11.00 13.83 -23.27
CA PHE A 229 9.95 14.46 -24.07
C PHE A 229 9.36 15.73 -23.45
N ASN A 230 9.87 16.16 -22.29
CA ASN A 230 9.40 17.33 -21.56
C ASN A 230 7.91 17.28 -21.22
N ILE A 231 7.43 16.13 -20.73
CA ILE A 231 6.02 15.91 -20.42
C ILE A 231 5.82 15.97 -18.91
N PRO A 232 4.96 16.88 -18.41
CA PRO A 232 4.67 16.99 -16.98
C PRO A 232 3.83 15.82 -16.47
N LEU A 233 3.93 15.62 -15.15
CA LEU A 233 3.26 14.54 -14.45
C LEU A 233 2.50 15.07 -13.23
N VAL A 234 1.29 14.55 -13.04
CA VAL A 234 0.55 14.55 -11.79
C VAL A 234 0.37 13.11 -11.32
N HIS A 235 0.19 12.92 -10.02
CA HIS A 235 0.07 11.57 -9.49
C HIS A 235 -1.13 11.42 -8.54
N THR A 236 -1.65 10.20 -8.43
CA THR A 236 -2.59 9.85 -7.37
C THR A 236 -1.83 9.70 -6.04
N MET A 237 -2.52 9.62 -4.91
CA MET A 237 -1.87 9.32 -3.62
C MET A 237 -1.00 8.05 -3.70
N MET A 238 -1.47 6.99 -4.36
CA MET A 238 -0.72 5.75 -4.52
C MET A 238 0.42 5.82 -5.54
N GLY A 239 0.47 6.87 -6.35
CA GLY A 239 1.54 7.16 -7.30
C GLY A 239 2.62 8.11 -6.76
N MET A 240 2.54 8.48 -5.47
CA MET A 240 3.55 9.31 -4.84
C MET A 240 4.90 8.58 -4.86
N GLY A 241 5.95 9.26 -5.36
CA GLY A 241 7.29 8.70 -5.53
C GLY A 241 7.62 8.25 -6.95
N VAL A 242 6.69 8.34 -7.91
CA VAL A 242 7.00 8.13 -9.35
C VAL A 242 8.02 9.17 -9.85
N LEU A 243 7.86 10.41 -9.44
CA LEU A 243 8.89 11.45 -9.53
C LEU A 243 9.12 12.07 -8.14
N PRO A 244 10.35 12.47 -7.78
CA PRO A 244 10.60 13.24 -6.57
C PRO A 244 9.73 14.49 -6.51
N LYS A 245 9.33 14.93 -5.33
CA LYS A 245 8.44 16.09 -5.18
C LYS A 245 9.02 17.40 -5.75
N LYS A 246 10.34 17.54 -5.68
CA LYS A 246 11.06 18.73 -6.19
C LYS A 246 11.44 18.61 -7.67
N HIS A 247 11.08 17.53 -8.35
CA HIS A 247 11.35 17.38 -9.78
C HIS A 247 10.57 18.44 -10.58
N PRO A 248 11.16 19.14 -11.54
CA PRO A 248 10.51 20.27 -12.26
C PRO A 248 9.25 19.85 -13.04
N LEU A 249 9.16 18.58 -13.45
CA LEU A 249 8.00 18.05 -14.16
C LEU A 249 6.95 17.43 -13.22
N ASN A 250 7.14 17.45 -11.88
CA ASN A 250 6.16 16.94 -10.93
C ASN A 250 5.22 18.05 -10.46
N PHE A 251 3.97 18.01 -10.92
CA PHE A 251 2.90 18.94 -10.56
C PHE A 251 2.00 18.41 -9.42
N GLY A 252 2.46 17.43 -8.66
CA GLY A 252 1.90 17.00 -7.38
C GLY A 252 0.68 16.11 -7.47
N MET A 253 0.05 15.90 -6.32
CA MET A 253 -1.08 15.00 -6.17
C MET A 253 -2.36 15.62 -6.71
N LEU A 254 -3.07 14.85 -7.56
CA LEU A 254 -4.42 15.21 -8.02
C LEU A 254 -5.50 14.57 -7.14
N GLY A 255 -6.72 15.00 -7.31
CA GLY A 255 -7.90 14.38 -6.68
C GLY A 255 -8.61 15.28 -5.68
N ASN A 256 -9.57 14.69 -4.96
CA ASN A 256 -10.39 15.40 -3.96
C ASN A 256 -9.56 16.08 -2.89
N ASN A 257 -8.50 15.41 -2.45
CA ASN A 257 -7.57 15.90 -1.42
C ASN A 257 -6.23 16.30 -2.02
N GLY A 258 -6.16 16.42 -3.35
CA GLY A 258 -4.95 16.85 -4.06
C GLY A 258 -4.84 18.35 -4.21
N LYS A 259 -3.73 18.78 -4.78
CA LYS A 259 -3.44 20.19 -5.01
C LYS A 259 -4.41 20.79 -6.05
N PRO A 260 -5.00 21.96 -5.78
CA PRO A 260 -5.92 22.59 -6.73
C PRO A 260 -5.27 22.87 -8.11
N TYR A 261 -3.97 23.19 -8.13
CA TYR A 261 -3.22 23.39 -9.38
C TYR A 261 -3.02 22.08 -10.17
N ALA A 262 -2.83 20.93 -9.49
CA ALA A 262 -2.76 19.62 -10.16
C ALA A 262 -4.10 19.27 -10.83
N ASN A 263 -5.22 19.53 -10.15
CA ASN A 263 -6.55 19.36 -10.72
C ASN A 263 -6.82 20.31 -11.89
N LYS A 264 -6.31 21.55 -11.83
CA LYS A 264 -6.38 22.51 -12.96
C LYS A 264 -5.53 22.04 -14.14
N ALA A 265 -4.32 21.47 -13.89
CA ALA A 265 -3.47 20.89 -14.92
C ALA A 265 -4.20 19.81 -15.71
N VAL A 266 -4.84 18.85 -15.01
CA VAL A 266 -5.73 17.85 -15.66
C VAL A 266 -6.83 18.55 -16.47
N GLY A 267 -7.36 19.67 -15.97
CA GLY A 267 -8.35 20.50 -16.63
C GLY A 267 -7.87 21.19 -17.91
N ARG A 268 -6.59 21.43 -18.11
CA ARG A 268 -5.99 22.16 -19.24
C ARG A 268 -5.33 21.29 -20.29
N ALA A 269 -4.94 20.07 -19.92
CA ALA A 269 -4.31 19.12 -20.83
C ALA A 269 -5.20 18.80 -22.05
N ASP A 270 -4.64 18.71 -23.23
CA ASP A 270 -5.31 18.25 -24.46
C ASP A 270 -5.26 16.72 -24.59
N LEU A 271 -4.23 16.11 -24.05
CA LEU A 271 -4.04 14.66 -23.99
C LEU A 271 -3.69 14.23 -22.56
N LEU A 272 -4.45 13.27 -22.00
CA LEU A 272 -4.18 12.70 -20.68
C LEU A 272 -3.70 11.25 -20.84
N LEU A 273 -2.50 10.96 -20.33
CA LEU A 273 -1.99 9.59 -20.19
C LEU A 273 -2.25 9.12 -18.78
N VAL A 274 -3.16 8.20 -18.61
CA VAL A 274 -3.45 7.55 -17.33
C VAL A 274 -2.62 6.28 -17.26
N VAL A 275 -1.69 6.20 -16.31
CA VAL A 275 -0.68 5.14 -16.23
C VAL A 275 -0.77 4.42 -14.90
N GLY A 276 -1.18 3.14 -14.92
CA GLY A 276 -1.33 2.33 -13.72
C GLY A 276 -2.25 2.97 -12.65
N ALA A 277 -3.32 3.63 -13.11
CA ALA A 277 -4.26 4.36 -12.24
C ALA A 277 -5.71 4.04 -12.62
N ARG A 278 -6.56 3.75 -11.61
CA ARG A 278 -7.95 3.32 -11.80
C ARG A 278 -8.93 4.44 -12.11
N ILE A 279 -8.52 5.68 -12.10
CA ILE A 279 -9.39 6.87 -12.24
C ILE A 279 -10.64 6.77 -11.34
N ALA A 280 -10.42 6.42 -10.07
CA ALA A 280 -11.50 6.32 -9.09
C ALA A 280 -11.96 7.71 -8.62
N ASP A 281 -13.08 7.76 -7.92
CA ASP A 281 -13.74 8.97 -7.41
C ASP A 281 -12.84 9.90 -6.60
N ARG A 282 -11.88 9.33 -5.87
CA ARG A 282 -10.91 10.11 -5.06
C ARG A 282 -9.84 10.78 -5.89
N ALA A 283 -9.45 10.17 -7.02
CA ALA A 283 -8.46 10.72 -7.94
C ALA A 283 -9.08 11.74 -8.91
N ILE A 284 -10.21 11.41 -9.50
CA ILE A 284 -10.93 12.29 -10.44
C ILE A 284 -12.42 12.33 -10.04
N PRO A 285 -12.83 13.31 -9.22
CA PRO A 285 -14.17 13.38 -8.63
C PRO A 285 -15.30 13.54 -9.66
N LYS A 286 -14.98 14.07 -10.83
CA LYS A 286 -15.94 14.36 -11.91
C LYS A 286 -15.39 13.87 -13.25
N PRO A 287 -15.28 12.54 -13.43
CA PRO A 287 -14.67 11.96 -14.64
C PRO A 287 -15.43 12.33 -15.93
N GLU A 288 -16.71 12.64 -15.84
CA GLU A 288 -17.53 13.11 -16.96
C GLU A 288 -17.01 14.42 -17.58
N LYS A 289 -16.25 15.22 -16.84
CA LYS A 289 -15.60 16.44 -17.37
C LYS A 289 -14.42 16.15 -18.30
N LEU A 290 -13.91 14.92 -18.28
CA LEU A 290 -12.79 14.49 -19.14
C LEU A 290 -13.25 13.98 -20.51
N THR A 291 -14.55 13.75 -20.75
CA THR A 291 -15.09 13.11 -21.96
C THR A 291 -14.81 13.84 -23.27
N ARG A 292 -14.40 15.10 -23.23
CA ARG A 292 -14.07 15.91 -24.42
C ARG A 292 -12.60 15.84 -24.83
N ARG A 293 -11.79 14.99 -24.20
CA ARG A 293 -10.34 14.92 -24.40
C ARG A 293 -9.92 13.55 -24.87
N ALA A 294 -8.75 13.49 -25.51
CA ALA A 294 -8.10 12.23 -25.76
C ALA A 294 -7.52 11.69 -24.45
N ILE A 295 -7.89 10.47 -24.09
CA ILE A 295 -7.37 9.78 -22.91
C ILE A 295 -6.73 8.49 -23.39
N ILE A 296 -5.44 8.33 -23.10
CA ILE A 296 -4.72 7.09 -23.26
C ILE A 296 -4.69 6.42 -21.88
N HIS A 297 -5.19 5.19 -21.77
CA HIS A 297 -5.19 4.44 -20.51
C HIS A 297 -4.25 3.24 -20.64
N ILE A 298 -3.15 3.29 -19.92
CA ILE A 298 -2.09 2.27 -19.87
C ILE A 298 -2.24 1.51 -18.55
N ASP A 299 -2.63 0.25 -18.63
CA ASP A 299 -2.78 -0.61 -17.46
C ASP A 299 -2.53 -2.08 -17.84
N ILE A 300 -2.11 -2.88 -16.88
CA ILE A 300 -1.96 -4.33 -17.02
C ILE A 300 -3.31 -5.06 -16.88
N ASP A 301 -4.29 -4.42 -16.21
CA ASP A 301 -5.62 -4.98 -15.98
C ASP A 301 -6.64 -4.44 -17.00
N THR A 302 -7.03 -5.30 -17.91
CA THR A 302 -8.03 -4.95 -18.95
C THR A 302 -9.38 -4.51 -18.36
N ALA A 303 -9.71 -4.94 -17.13
CA ALA A 303 -10.96 -4.58 -16.47
C ALA A 303 -10.99 -3.13 -15.95
N GLU A 304 -9.84 -2.49 -15.80
CA GLU A 304 -9.76 -1.08 -15.38
C GLU A 304 -9.84 -0.11 -16.57
N ILE A 305 -9.50 -0.56 -17.78
CA ILE A 305 -9.51 0.28 -18.98
C ILE A 305 -10.92 0.77 -19.31
N GLY A 306 -11.10 2.08 -19.29
CA GLY A 306 -12.39 2.70 -19.65
C GLY A 306 -13.53 2.49 -18.64
N LYS A 307 -13.25 1.89 -17.48
CA LYS A 307 -14.26 1.56 -16.45
C LYS A 307 -14.97 2.81 -15.90
N ASN A 308 -14.21 3.84 -15.60
CA ASN A 308 -14.72 5.07 -14.97
C ASN A 308 -14.76 6.26 -15.92
N VAL A 309 -14.00 6.22 -17.01
CA VAL A 309 -13.91 7.29 -18.01
C VAL A 309 -13.84 6.69 -19.41
N GLY A 310 -14.72 7.10 -20.30
CA GLY A 310 -14.72 6.69 -21.70
C GLY A 310 -15.18 7.81 -22.62
N PRO A 311 -14.86 7.72 -23.93
CA PRO A 311 -14.02 6.72 -24.57
C PRO A 311 -12.53 6.92 -24.28
N THR A 312 -11.80 5.82 -24.12
CA THR A 312 -10.36 5.81 -23.91
C THR A 312 -9.65 5.05 -25.01
N ILE A 313 -8.36 5.37 -25.23
CA ILE A 313 -7.49 4.60 -26.10
C ILE A 313 -6.73 3.61 -25.20
N PRO A 314 -7.02 2.31 -25.31
CA PRO A 314 -6.40 1.32 -24.45
C PRO A 314 -4.98 0.99 -24.91
N LEU A 315 -4.06 0.88 -23.97
CA LEU A 315 -2.77 0.25 -24.18
C LEU A 315 -2.50 -0.72 -23.03
N VAL A 316 -2.79 -1.99 -23.26
CA VAL A 316 -2.72 -3.04 -22.25
C VAL A 316 -1.38 -3.74 -22.32
N GLY A 317 -0.70 -3.90 -21.18
CA GLY A 317 0.59 -4.57 -21.10
C GLY A 317 1.41 -4.13 -19.90
N ASP A 318 2.61 -4.67 -19.81
CA ASP A 318 3.61 -4.20 -18.83
C ASP A 318 4.04 -2.78 -19.16
N LEU A 319 3.93 -1.89 -18.17
CA LEU A 319 4.20 -0.47 -18.40
C LEU A 319 5.68 -0.18 -18.70
N SER A 320 6.61 -0.96 -18.11
CA SER A 320 8.05 -0.78 -18.38
C SER A 320 8.39 -1.13 -19.83
N GLU A 321 7.78 -2.20 -20.37
CA GLU A 321 7.92 -2.56 -21.78
C GLU A 321 7.27 -1.50 -22.69
N ILE A 322 6.05 -1.04 -22.34
CA ILE A 322 5.34 -0.01 -23.12
C ILE A 322 6.18 1.28 -23.18
N PHE A 323 6.67 1.77 -22.04
CA PHE A 323 7.43 3.02 -22.01
C PHE A 323 8.81 2.88 -22.66
N ALA A 324 9.47 1.73 -22.53
CA ALA A 324 10.71 1.45 -23.28
C ALA A 324 10.49 1.55 -24.80
N MET A 325 9.40 0.94 -25.31
CA MET A 325 9.03 1.05 -26.73
C MET A 325 8.64 2.48 -27.15
N MET A 326 8.00 3.26 -26.26
CA MET A 326 7.66 4.67 -26.53
C MET A 326 8.90 5.57 -26.50
N LEU A 327 9.89 5.27 -25.67
CA LEU A 327 11.17 5.97 -25.65
C LEU A 327 11.92 5.86 -26.99
N ASP A 328 11.80 4.72 -27.68
CA ASP A 328 12.35 4.51 -29.02
C ASP A 328 11.44 5.06 -30.13
N GLY A 329 10.26 5.56 -29.79
CA GLY A 329 9.28 6.09 -30.71
C GLY A 329 9.63 7.48 -31.23
N ASP A 330 9.04 7.84 -32.37
CA ASP A 330 9.20 9.16 -32.99
C ASP A 330 8.22 10.15 -32.34
N ILE A 331 8.63 10.68 -31.19
CA ILE A 331 7.89 11.68 -30.41
C ILE A 331 8.76 12.92 -30.28
N SER A 332 8.24 14.07 -30.70
CA SER A 332 8.92 15.35 -30.56
C SER A 332 8.93 15.81 -29.09
N ARG A 333 10.06 16.38 -28.65
CA ARG A 333 10.14 17.05 -27.34
C ARG A 333 9.14 18.20 -27.30
N LYS A 334 8.37 18.31 -26.20
CA LYS A 334 7.35 19.35 -26.05
C LYS A 334 7.96 20.70 -25.69
N GLU A 335 7.27 21.77 -26.11
CA GLU A 335 7.67 23.13 -25.83
C GLU A 335 7.57 23.45 -24.34
N ASP A 336 8.45 24.31 -23.87
CA ASP A 336 8.47 24.72 -22.46
C ASP A 336 7.24 25.56 -22.06
N SER A 337 6.56 26.16 -23.04
CA SER A 337 5.35 26.98 -22.84
C SER A 337 4.23 26.26 -22.05
N TRP A 338 4.12 24.94 -22.20
CA TRP A 338 3.17 24.15 -21.41
C TRP A 338 3.58 24.06 -19.95
N ILE A 339 4.86 23.87 -19.67
CA ILE A 339 5.41 23.85 -18.31
C ILE A 339 5.27 25.24 -17.68
N ASP A 340 5.55 26.32 -18.42
CA ASP A 340 5.41 27.69 -17.96
C ASP A 340 3.96 28.01 -17.57
N GLU A 341 2.97 27.59 -18.38
CA GLU A 341 1.54 27.72 -18.05
C GLU A 341 1.21 26.99 -16.73
N LEU A 342 1.73 25.78 -16.53
CA LEU A 342 1.48 25.02 -15.30
C LEU A 342 2.13 25.65 -14.08
N GLU A 343 3.35 26.16 -14.19
CA GLU A 343 4.02 26.91 -13.12
C GLU A 343 3.28 28.22 -12.79
N GLU A 344 2.73 28.92 -13.78
CA GLU A 344 1.88 30.08 -13.55
C GLU A 344 0.59 29.70 -12.80
N ILE A 345 -0.08 28.62 -13.21
CA ILE A 345 -1.26 28.08 -12.50
C ILE A 345 -0.90 27.76 -11.04
N LYS A 346 0.27 27.16 -10.80
CA LYS A 346 0.73 26.81 -9.46
C LYS A 346 0.98 28.04 -8.60
N LYS A 347 1.67 29.05 -9.13
CA LYS A 347 1.95 30.35 -8.47
C LYS A 347 0.66 31.11 -8.12
N ASN A 348 -0.33 31.08 -9.01
CA ASN A 348 -1.61 31.79 -8.84
C ASN A 348 -2.64 30.99 -8.03
N THR A 349 -2.29 29.80 -7.55
CA THR A 349 -3.18 28.99 -6.72
C THR A 349 -2.90 29.28 -5.25
N VAL A 350 -3.81 30.00 -4.61
CA VAL A 350 -3.74 30.34 -3.19
C VAL A 350 -4.22 29.13 -2.36
N ASP A 351 -3.45 28.79 -1.35
CA ASP A 351 -3.92 27.88 -0.30
C ASP A 351 -4.83 28.67 0.65
N THR A 352 -6.09 28.28 0.73
CA THR A 352 -7.10 28.96 1.56
C THR A 352 -7.31 28.29 2.91
N ARG A 353 -6.52 27.26 3.23
CA ARG A 353 -6.62 26.57 4.54
C ARG A 353 -6.12 27.49 5.64
N VAL A 354 -6.86 27.50 6.75
CA VAL A 354 -6.48 28.20 7.96
C VAL A 354 -6.10 27.17 9.01
N PHE A 355 -4.91 27.28 9.54
CA PHE A 355 -4.41 26.40 10.60
C PHE A 355 -4.29 27.17 11.91
N SER A 356 -4.63 26.49 13.01
CA SER A 356 -4.40 27.04 14.34
C SER A 356 -2.91 26.94 14.67
N ASP A 357 -2.33 27.97 15.25
CA ASP A 357 -0.97 28.03 15.78
C ASP A 357 -0.88 27.75 17.29
N ARG A 358 -2.02 27.45 17.92
CA ARG A 358 -2.09 27.16 19.37
C ARG A 358 -1.37 25.87 19.76
N LEU A 359 -1.29 24.90 18.85
CA LEU A 359 -0.62 23.62 18.98
C LEU A 359 0.28 23.39 17.75
N VAL A 360 0.75 22.17 17.55
CA VAL A 360 1.56 21.83 16.39
C VAL A 360 0.75 21.95 15.10
N ASP A 361 1.27 22.70 14.12
CA ASP A 361 0.74 22.70 12.75
C ASP A 361 1.10 21.36 12.06
N PRO A 362 0.12 20.54 11.68
CA PRO A 362 0.39 19.24 11.09
C PRO A 362 1.08 19.32 9.71
N ASN A 363 0.91 20.41 8.97
CA ASN A 363 1.59 20.57 7.67
C ASN A 363 3.06 20.91 7.88
N LEU A 364 3.35 21.84 8.80
CA LEU A 364 4.72 22.17 9.18
C LEU A 364 5.44 20.96 9.77
N MET A 365 4.76 20.19 10.61
CA MET A 365 5.28 18.95 11.20
C MET A 365 5.73 17.96 10.13
N VAL A 366 4.87 17.66 9.16
CA VAL A 366 5.20 16.71 8.07
C VAL A 366 6.33 17.26 7.20
N GLN A 367 6.30 18.56 6.89
CA GLN A 367 7.34 19.19 6.09
C GLN A 367 8.70 19.11 6.78
N LYS A 368 8.80 19.56 8.04
CA LYS A 368 10.06 19.53 8.81
C LYS A 368 10.56 18.10 9.04
N LEU A 369 9.66 17.15 9.34
CA LEU A 369 10.02 15.74 9.42
C LEU A 369 10.65 15.25 8.11
N SER A 370 10.03 15.53 6.96
CA SER A 370 10.54 15.08 5.67
C SER A 370 11.86 15.73 5.25
N GLU A 371 12.13 16.98 5.69
CA GLU A 371 13.42 17.64 5.47
C GLU A 371 14.56 16.96 6.22
N LYS A 372 14.27 16.46 7.44
CA LYS A 372 15.24 15.80 8.33
C LYS A 372 15.43 14.31 8.04
N LEU A 373 14.49 13.67 7.37
CA LEU A 373 14.58 12.26 6.98
C LEU A 373 15.62 12.03 5.90
N ASP A 374 16.26 10.85 5.92
CA ASP A 374 17.15 10.39 4.88
C ASP A 374 16.47 10.39 3.51
N ASP A 375 17.24 10.50 2.44
CA ASP A 375 16.69 10.60 1.09
C ASP A 375 15.94 9.33 0.67
N ASP A 376 16.35 8.18 1.18
CA ASP A 376 15.78 6.86 0.90
C ASP A 376 14.89 6.32 2.03
N ALA A 377 14.46 7.19 2.95
CA ALA A 377 13.61 6.83 4.08
C ALA A 377 12.27 6.20 3.66
N VAL A 378 11.75 5.36 4.53
CA VAL A 378 10.43 4.73 4.39
C VAL A 378 9.42 5.44 5.28
N TYR A 379 8.42 6.07 4.67
CA TYR A 379 7.36 6.81 5.35
C TYR A 379 6.04 6.06 5.20
N VAL A 380 5.46 5.61 6.32
CA VAL A 380 4.20 4.85 6.32
C VAL A 380 3.12 5.68 7.01
N ALA A 381 2.18 6.22 6.23
CA ALA A 381 1.07 7.01 6.76
C ALA A 381 -0.16 6.14 7.03
N ASP A 382 -0.70 6.25 8.24
CA ASP A 382 -1.99 5.65 8.59
C ASP A 382 -3.17 6.48 8.06
N VAL A 383 -4.33 5.87 7.99
CA VAL A 383 -5.56 6.50 7.51
C VAL A 383 -6.10 7.50 8.54
N GLY A 384 -6.52 8.64 8.05
CA GLY A 384 -7.04 9.76 8.85
C GLY A 384 -6.62 11.11 8.28
N GLN A 385 -6.78 12.18 9.05
CA GLN A 385 -6.27 13.51 8.67
C GLN A 385 -4.75 13.49 8.46
N ASN A 386 -4.01 12.77 9.31
CA ASN A 386 -2.56 12.57 9.17
C ASN A 386 -2.16 12.01 7.80
N GLN A 387 -2.95 11.09 7.21
CA GLN A 387 -2.69 10.58 5.85
C GLN A 387 -2.71 11.71 4.82
N LEU A 388 -3.69 12.59 4.92
CA LEU A 388 -3.90 13.65 3.95
C LEU A 388 -2.89 14.79 4.14
N TRP A 389 -2.56 15.16 5.38
CA TRP A 389 -1.47 16.09 5.67
C TRP A 389 -0.12 15.53 5.19
N SER A 390 0.12 14.23 5.41
CA SER A 390 1.31 13.54 4.91
C SER A 390 1.39 13.56 3.38
N ALA A 391 0.33 13.14 2.70
CA ALA A 391 0.29 13.11 1.24
C ALA A 391 0.46 14.50 0.60
N ASP A 392 -0.01 15.53 1.27
CA ASP A 392 0.08 16.91 0.80
C ASP A 392 1.45 17.56 1.04
N ASN A 393 2.07 17.28 2.18
CA ASN A 393 3.24 18.01 2.65
C ASN A 393 4.55 17.22 2.63
N TYR A 394 4.51 15.87 2.68
CA TYR A 394 5.72 15.06 2.63
C TYR A 394 6.56 15.36 1.39
N ILE A 395 7.85 15.69 1.59
CA ILE A 395 8.81 15.96 0.52
C ILE A 395 9.43 14.64 0.10
N MET A 396 8.75 13.97 -0.82
CA MET A 396 9.23 12.72 -1.39
C MET A 396 10.55 12.92 -2.13
N LYS A 397 11.57 12.17 -1.76
CA LYS A 397 12.89 12.12 -2.38
C LYS A 397 13.04 10.78 -3.14
N GLU A 398 13.98 9.92 -2.78
CA GLU A 398 14.20 8.61 -3.41
C GLU A 398 13.64 7.42 -2.60
N GLY A 399 13.05 7.67 -1.44
CA GLY A 399 12.54 6.66 -0.51
C GLY A 399 11.20 6.02 -0.93
N ARG A 400 10.39 5.68 0.08
CA ARG A 400 9.07 5.07 -0.13
C ARG A 400 7.99 5.75 0.70
N PHE A 401 6.88 6.11 0.07
CA PHE A 401 5.65 6.50 0.75
C PHE A 401 4.65 5.33 0.68
N MET A 402 4.15 4.89 1.82
CA MET A 402 3.20 3.79 1.92
C MET A 402 1.95 4.21 2.69
N THR A 403 0.81 3.80 2.21
CA THR A 403 -0.49 3.96 2.88
C THR A 403 -1.51 3.01 2.27
N THR A 404 -2.72 2.95 2.79
CA THR A 404 -3.83 2.21 2.19
C THR A 404 -4.76 3.17 1.45
N GLY A 405 -4.76 3.07 0.12
CA GLY A 405 -5.55 3.96 -0.73
C GLY A 405 -6.91 3.41 -1.13
N GLY A 406 -7.02 2.09 -1.29
CA GLY A 406 -8.23 1.45 -1.80
C GLY A 406 -9.30 1.21 -0.75
N MET A 407 -8.93 0.69 0.42
CA MET A 407 -9.86 0.39 1.52
C MET A 407 -9.87 1.47 2.60
N GLY A 408 -8.78 2.21 2.76
CA GLY A 408 -8.67 3.20 3.83
C GLY A 408 -8.68 2.58 5.23
N THR A 409 -7.87 1.55 5.43
CA THR A 409 -7.83 0.76 6.66
C THR A 409 -7.00 1.45 7.73
N MET A 410 -7.62 1.86 8.84
CA MET A 410 -6.94 2.37 10.03
C MET A 410 -6.17 1.26 10.75
N GLY A 411 -5.05 1.61 11.41
CA GLY A 411 -4.17 0.65 12.09
C GLY A 411 -3.17 -0.05 11.18
N TYR A 412 -3.03 0.42 9.93
CA TYR A 412 -2.13 -0.15 8.93
C TYR A 412 -0.65 0.20 9.17
N SER A 413 -0.35 1.44 9.60
CA SER A 413 1.01 1.98 9.48
C SER A 413 2.04 1.27 10.35
N ILE A 414 1.74 0.96 11.62
CA ILE A 414 2.68 0.29 12.53
C ILE A 414 3.06 -1.10 12.00
N PRO A 415 2.12 -2.04 11.78
CA PRO A 415 2.49 -3.35 11.28
C PRO A 415 3.15 -3.30 9.90
N ALA A 416 2.72 -2.45 9.00
CA ALA A 416 3.34 -2.29 7.68
C ALA A 416 4.77 -1.72 7.78
N ALA A 417 5.01 -0.78 8.68
CA ALA A 417 6.35 -0.25 8.95
C ALA A 417 7.27 -1.31 9.57
N ILE A 418 6.75 -2.18 10.46
CA ILE A 418 7.50 -3.35 10.95
C ILE A 418 7.92 -4.24 9.78
N GLY A 419 6.99 -4.60 8.91
CA GLY A 419 7.29 -5.41 7.73
C GLY A 419 8.33 -4.77 6.79
N ALA A 420 8.21 -3.47 6.54
CA ALA A 420 9.15 -2.72 5.70
C ALA A 420 10.55 -2.65 6.32
N LYS A 421 10.64 -2.40 7.64
CA LYS A 421 11.92 -2.32 8.37
C LYS A 421 12.64 -3.66 8.42
N LEU A 422 11.92 -4.78 8.50
CA LEU A 422 12.51 -6.13 8.45
C LEU A 422 13.12 -6.48 7.08
N VAL A 423 12.64 -5.87 5.99
CA VAL A 423 13.25 -6.00 4.66
C VAL A 423 14.51 -5.15 4.53
N SER A 424 14.50 -3.95 5.08
CA SER A 424 15.55 -2.94 4.94
C SER A 424 15.90 -2.36 6.30
N PRO A 425 16.58 -3.14 7.15
CA PRO A 425 16.89 -2.75 8.52
C PRO A 425 17.79 -1.50 8.62
N GLU A 426 18.55 -1.22 7.57
CA GLU A 426 19.41 -0.05 7.45
C GLU A 426 18.64 1.26 7.21
N LYS A 427 17.45 1.18 6.58
CA LYS A 427 16.70 2.37 6.21
C LYS A 427 15.96 3.00 7.38
N GLN A 428 16.01 4.31 7.45
CA GLN A 428 15.20 5.08 8.38
C GLN A 428 13.71 4.85 8.05
N THR A 429 12.93 4.36 9.03
CA THR A 429 11.52 4.01 8.82
C THR A 429 10.65 4.72 9.86
N VAL A 430 9.64 5.44 9.37
CA VAL A 430 8.71 6.20 10.20
C VAL A 430 7.26 5.76 9.94
N ALA A 431 6.53 5.43 11.00
CA ALA A 431 5.09 5.26 10.99
C ALA A 431 4.42 6.54 11.51
N VAL A 432 3.60 7.20 10.69
CA VAL A 432 2.83 8.37 11.08
C VAL A 432 1.38 7.98 11.23
N ILE A 433 0.84 8.14 12.43
CA ILE A 433 -0.43 7.54 12.84
C ILE A 433 -1.24 8.49 13.70
N GLY A 434 -2.56 8.56 13.48
CA GLY A 434 -3.48 9.28 14.35
C GLY A 434 -3.77 8.48 15.63
N ASP A 435 -4.19 9.18 16.68
CA ASP A 435 -4.52 8.60 17.99
C ASP A 435 -5.61 7.53 17.94
N GLY A 436 -6.59 7.65 17.05
CA GLY A 436 -7.62 6.62 16.84
C GLY A 436 -7.06 5.36 16.18
N ALA A 437 -6.24 5.51 15.14
CA ALA A 437 -5.62 4.38 14.44
C ALA A 437 -4.56 3.69 15.31
N PHE A 438 -3.82 4.44 16.13
CA PHE A 438 -2.84 3.89 17.05
C PHE A 438 -3.47 2.88 18.02
N GLN A 439 -4.63 3.20 18.58
CA GLN A 439 -5.35 2.30 19.48
C GLN A 439 -5.78 0.98 18.83
N MET A 440 -5.87 0.93 17.49
CA MET A 440 -6.19 -0.29 16.73
C MET A 440 -4.97 -1.17 16.46
N ALA A 441 -3.75 -0.63 16.60
CA ALA A 441 -2.50 -1.33 16.25
C ALA A 441 -1.43 -1.30 17.35
N MET A 442 -1.71 -0.69 18.51
CA MET A 442 -0.72 -0.53 19.60
C MET A 442 -0.24 -1.87 20.18
N ASN A 443 -1.00 -2.93 20.03
CA ASN A 443 -0.57 -4.28 20.42
C ASN A 443 0.68 -4.73 19.66
N GLU A 444 0.94 -4.22 18.47
CA GLU A 444 2.14 -4.55 17.68
C GLU A 444 3.43 -3.89 18.21
N LEU A 445 3.34 -3.01 19.21
CA LEU A 445 4.51 -2.55 19.97
C LEU A 445 5.26 -3.73 20.61
N ALA A 446 4.53 -4.78 21.03
CA ALA A 446 5.14 -6.03 21.50
C ALA A 446 5.87 -6.77 20.38
N THR A 447 5.30 -6.83 19.17
CA THR A 447 5.94 -7.43 17.99
C THR A 447 7.23 -6.71 17.65
N MET A 448 7.18 -5.38 17.62
CA MET A 448 8.32 -4.52 17.38
C MET A 448 9.43 -4.77 18.40
N ARG A 449 9.08 -4.80 19.70
CA ARG A 449 10.03 -5.02 20.79
C ARG A 449 10.69 -6.41 20.71
N ASN A 450 9.89 -7.45 20.48
CA ASN A 450 10.39 -8.83 20.45
C ASN A 450 11.33 -9.12 19.27
N ASN A 451 11.20 -8.37 18.18
CA ASN A 451 12.03 -8.52 16.99
C ASN A 451 13.11 -7.41 16.85
N ASN A 452 13.31 -6.61 17.90
CA ASN A 452 14.28 -5.49 17.91
C ASN A 452 14.13 -4.54 16.72
N VAL A 453 12.88 -4.24 16.32
CA VAL A 453 12.60 -3.37 15.18
C VAL A 453 12.78 -1.92 15.60
N ASP A 454 13.81 -1.26 15.09
CA ASP A 454 14.06 0.18 15.31
C ASP A 454 13.15 1.01 14.43
N LEU A 455 11.98 1.34 14.96
CA LEU A 455 10.92 2.08 14.28
C LEU A 455 10.66 3.42 14.97
N ARG A 456 10.49 4.47 14.18
CA ARG A 456 10.03 5.79 14.64
C ARG A 456 8.51 5.87 14.47
N ILE A 457 7.78 6.13 15.56
CA ILE A 457 6.31 6.28 15.55
C ILE A 457 5.96 7.72 15.90
N LEU A 458 5.50 8.47 14.89
CA LEU A 458 4.96 9.82 15.07
C LEU A 458 3.44 9.72 15.24
N LEU A 459 2.96 9.96 16.47
CA LEU A 459 1.55 9.90 16.82
C LEU A 459 0.96 11.32 16.78
N VAL A 460 0.01 11.53 15.88
CA VAL A 460 -0.74 12.80 15.73
C VAL A 460 -1.98 12.75 16.59
N ARG A 461 -1.98 13.50 17.71
CA ARG A 461 -3.06 13.50 18.70
C ARG A 461 -3.96 14.71 18.52
N ASN A 462 -5.15 14.50 17.99
CA ASN A 462 -6.20 15.53 17.93
C ASN A 462 -7.44 15.18 18.79
N ARG A 463 -7.45 14.01 19.43
CA ARG A 463 -8.53 13.48 20.29
C ARG A 463 -9.84 13.21 19.57
N TYR A 464 -9.80 13.07 18.24
CA TYR A 464 -10.97 12.83 17.43
C TYR A 464 -10.70 11.87 16.27
N LEU A 465 -11.74 11.21 15.79
CA LEU A 465 -11.75 10.64 14.45
C LEU A 465 -11.92 11.80 13.44
N GLY A 466 -10.81 12.50 13.18
CA GLY A 466 -10.81 13.83 12.59
C GLY A 466 -11.52 13.95 11.24
N LEU A 467 -11.32 13.02 10.29
CA LEU A 467 -12.03 13.06 9.00
C LEU A 467 -13.53 12.88 9.15
N VAL A 468 -13.99 12.06 10.11
CA VAL A 468 -15.43 11.88 10.38
C VAL A 468 -15.98 13.12 11.04
N ARG A 469 -15.23 13.73 11.97
CA ARG A 469 -15.57 15.01 12.59
C ARG A 469 -15.73 16.13 11.54
N GLU A 470 -14.76 16.28 10.62
CA GLU A 470 -14.88 17.24 9.51
C GLU A 470 -16.11 16.98 8.65
N TYR A 471 -16.43 15.72 8.38
CA TYR A 471 -17.61 15.37 7.60
C TYR A 471 -18.90 15.72 8.33
N GLN A 472 -18.98 15.45 9.65
CA GLN A 472 -20.13 15.84 10.49
C GLN A 472 -20.26 17.35 10.60
N HIS A 473 -19.14 18.07 10.74
CA HIS A 473 -19.15 19.54 10.74
C HIS A 473 -19.76 20.10 9.45
N LYS A 474 -19.32 19.58 8.31
CA LYS A 474 -19.70 20.09 7.00
C LYS A 474 -21.11 19.71 6.56
N ASN A 475 -21.60 18.53 6.96
CA ASN A 475 -22.83 17.95 6.39
C ASN A 475 -23.95 17.76 7.42
N TYR A 476 -23.68 17.89 8.72
CA TYR A 476 -24.63 17.60 9.81
C TYR A 476 -24.58 18.66 10.93
N ASP A 477 -24.46 19.93 10.57
CA ASP A 477 -24.54 21.08 11.49
C ASP A 477 -23.65 20.93 12.75
N SER A 478 -22.46 20.31 12.61
CA SER A 478 -21.54 20.05 13.71
C SER A 478 -22.10 19.13 14.82
N HIS A 479 -23.01 18.25 14.49
CA HIS A 479 -23.47 17.21 15.41
C HIS A 479 -22.40 16.12 15.52
N TYR A 480 -21.48 16.29 16.47
CA TYR A 480 -20.34 15.41 16.69
C TYR A 480 -20.73 14.19 17.53
N GLU A 481 -21.11 13.09 16.87
CA GLU A 481 -21.51 11.85 17.54
C GLU A 481 -20.50 10.74 17.24
N GLY A 482 -20.04 10.05 18.30
CA GLY A 482 -19.16 8.87 18.17
C GLY A 482 -17.75 9.15 17.65
N VAL A 483 -17.29 10.42 17.63
CA VAL A 483 -16.00 10.80 17.03
C VAL A 483 -14.96 11.28 18.05
N ARG A 484 -15.37 11.57 19.30
CA ARG A 484 -14.45 12.01 20.36
C ARG A 484 -13.78 10.81 21.01
N LEU A 485 -12.44 10.84 21.08
CA LEU A 485 -11.61 9.76 21.63
C LEU A 485 -11.20 9.96 23.09
N SER A 486 -11.59 11.06 23.75
CA SER A 486 -11.15 11.43 25.10
C SER A 486 -9.63 11.66 25.24
N ASP A 487 -9.14 11.87 26.47
CA ASP A 487 -7.73 12.06 26.79
C ASP A 487 -7.00 10.74 27.15
N TRP A 488 -7.66 9.61 26.95
CA TRP A 488 -7.11 8.27 27.15
C TRP A 488 -6.86 7.56 25.83
N PRO A 489 -5.86 6.66 25.76
CA PRO A 489 -4.94 6.23 26.83
C PRO A 489 -3.79 7.21 27.11
N ASP A 490 -3.10 7.02 28.23
CA ASP A 490 -1.82 7.67 28.54
C ASP A 490 -0.71 7.01 27.68
N TYR A 491 -0.30 7.68 26.63
CA TYR A 491 0.67 7.14 25.67
C TYR A 491 2.07 7.01 26.26
N GLY A 492 2.45 7.84 27.24
CA GLY A 492 3.71 7.74 27.95
C GLY A 492 3.80 6.43 28.74
N LYS A 493 2.72 6.09 29.46
CA LYS A 493 2.66 4.81 30.18
C LYS A 493 2.62 3.60 29.27
N ILE A 494 1.98 3.71 28.10
CA ILE A 494 2.02 2.66 27.08
C ILE A 494 3.47 2.48 26.60
N ALA A 495 4.15 3.54 26.24
CA ALA A 495 5.53 3.48 25.79
C ALA A 495 6.43 2.84 26.86
N GLU A 496 6.31 3.26 28.12
CA GLU A 496 7.02 2.69 29.26
C GLU A 496 6.76 1.19 29.42
N ALA A 497 5.48 0.77 29.34
CA ALA A 497 5.08 -0.63 29.48
C ALA A 497 5.72 -1.54 28.42
N TYR A 498 5.98 -1.03 27.21
CA TYR A 498 6.68 -1.75 26.15
C TYR A 498 8.19 -1.45 26.10
N GLY A 499 8.72 -0.66 27.05
CA GLY A 499 10.13 -0.29 27.10
C GLY A 499 10.58 0.56 25.92
N LEU A 500 9.72 1.45 25.44
CA LEU A 500 9.98 2.37 24.33
C LEU A 500 10.30 3.77 24.85
N THR A 501 11.16 4.46 24.15
CA THR A 501 11.48 5.86 24.45
C THR A 501 10.36 6.78 23.95
N TYR A 502 9.98 7.76 24.76
CA TYR A 502 8.81 8.60 24.55
C TYR A 502 9.10 10.08 24.77
N SER A 503 8.45 10.94 23.96
CA SER A 503 8.38 12.39 24.15
C SER A 503 7.09 12.96 23.61
N GLU A 504 6.75 14.18 24.02
CA GLU A 504 5.61 14.95 23.49
C GLU A 504 6.10 16.27 22.89
N CYS A 505 5.33 16.80 21.92
CA CYS A 505 5.49 18.10 21.31
C CYS A 505 4.12 18.77 21.29
N ALA A 506 4.02 19.95 21.93
CA ALA A 506 2.74 20.65 22.07
C ALA A 506 2.73 22.00 21.32
N SER A 507 3.86 22.44 20.74
CA SER A 507 3.94 23.69 20.00
C SER A 507 4.88 23.62 18.81
N ASN A 508 4.73 24.56 17.88
CA ASN A 508 5.62 24.69 16.74
C ASN A 508 7.05 25.11 17.14
N ASP A 509 7.21 25.79 18.28
CA ASP A 509 8.50 26.26 18.77
C ASP A 509 9.41 25.10 19.23
N GLU A 510 8.81 24.04 19.75
CA GLU A 510 9.53 22.84 20.19
C GLU A 510 9.80 21.84 19.06
N LEU A 511 9.11 22.01 17.93
CA LEU A 511 9.01 20.98 16.90
C LEU A 511 10.36 20.53 16.34
N ASP A 512 11.27 21.46 16.07
CA ASP A 512 12.59 21.13 15.52
C ASP A 512 13.42 20.28 16.50
N GLU A 513 13.48 20.69 17.77
CA GLU A 513 14.20 19.96 18.82
C GLU A 513 13.60 18.56 19.02
N LYS A 514 12.27 18.47 19.04
CA LYS A 514 11.56 17.19 19.22
C LYS A 514 11.74 16.24 18.05
N LEU A 515 11.78 16.77 16.82
CA LEU A 515 12.05 15.96 15.63
C LEU A 515 13.51 15.49 15.57
N ASP A 516 14.47 16.33 15.99
CA ASP A 516 15.86 15.91 16.11
C ASP A 516 15.99 14.77 17.14
N TRP A 517 15.44 14.96 18.34
CA TRP A 517 15.36 13.89 19.33
C TRP A 517 14.70 12.62 18.79
N PHE A 518 13.62 12.75 18.01
CA PHE A 518 12.85 11.63 17.47
C PHE A 518 13.66 10.81 16.47
N LEU A 519 14.47 11.44 15.65
CA LEU A 519 15.24 10.80 14.60
C LEU A 519 16.63 10.32 15.04
N GLU A 520 17.23 10.98 16.02
CA GLU A 520 18.56 10.65 16.53
C GLU A 520 18.60 9.38 17.38
N GLY A 521 19.79 8.75 17.44
CA GLY A 521 20.08 7.61 18.32
C GLY A 521 19.42 6.29 17.90
N GLU A 522 19.73 5.26 18.65
CA GLU A 522 19.25 3.89 18.43
C GLU A 522 17.98 3.59 19.23
N GLY A 523 17.24 2.57 18.79
CA GLY A 523 16.05 2.05 19.44
C GLY A 523 14.76 2.78 19.05
N ALA A 524 13.67 2.06 19.21
CA ALA A 524 12.35 2.53 18.82
C ALA A 524 11.86 3.69 19.70
N ARG A 525 11.23 4.69 19.07
CA ARG A 525 10.75 5.91 19.74
C ARG A 525 9.33 6.25 19.33
N ILE A 526 8.60 6.83 20.29
CA ILE A 526 7.28 7.41 20.07
C ILE A 526 7.36 8.92 20.35
N LEU A 527 7.02 9.72 19.35
CA LEU A 527 6.80 11.16 19.51
C LEU A 527 5.31 11.44 19.34
N VAL A 528 4.67 11.98 20.36
CA VAL A 528 3.28 12.45 20.27
C VAL A 528 3.27 13.94 19.98
N CYS A 529 2.63 14.31 18.88
CA CYS A 529 2.41 15.71 18.52
C CYS A 529 0.95 16.10 18.73
N ASP A 530 0.71 17.06 19.61
CA ASP A 530 -0.63 17.62 19.83
C ASP A 530 -1.02 18.56 18.68
N VAL A 531 -2.12 18.25 18.03
CA VAL A 531 -2.67 19.02 16.91
C VAL A 531 -4.06 19.53 17.29
N ASP A 532 -4.36 20.77 16.95
CA ASP A 532 -5.70 21.34 17.20
C ASP A 532 -6.76 20.58 16.38
N SER A 533 -7.83 20.15 17.04
CA SER A 533 -8.94 19.45 16.40
C SER A 533 -9.69 20.30 15.36
N GLU A 534 -9.48 21.63 15.37
CA GLU A 534 -10.05 22.54 14.37
C GLU A 534 -9.19 22.62 13.09
N ASN A 535 -7.98 22.04 13.09
CA ASN A 535 -7.18 21.93 11.87
C ASN A 535 -7.82 20.96 10.90
N ASN A 536 -8.32 21.48 9.79
CA ASN A 536 -8.97 20.72 8.74
C ASN A 536 -8.00 20.36 7.63
N VAL A 537 -8.33 19.33 6.87
CA VAL A 537 -7.55 18.94 5.69
C VAL A 537 -7.90 19.82 4.49
N LYS A 538 -9.10 20.44 4.49
CA LYS A 538 -9.63 21.29 3.41
C LYS A 538 -10.13 22.62 3.94
#